data_491450444c57738932b8cf2acd30db5d
#
_entry.id   491450444c57738932b8cf2acd30db5d
#
_cell.length_a   1.000
_cell.length_b   1.000
_cell.length_c   1.000
_cell.angle_alpha   90.00
_cell.angle_beta   90.00
_cell.angle_gamma   90.00
#
_symmetry.space_group_name_H-M   'P 1'
#
loop_
_entity.id
_entity.type
_entity.pdbx_description
1 polymer ?
#
loop_
_entity_poly.entity_id
_entity_poly.type
_entity_poly.pdbx_seq_one_letter_code
_entity_poly.pdbx_strand_id
1 'polypeptide(L)'
;MTAYTNEISLLVEAARLYYEHDFSQQKIAQKLGISRPGVSRLLQRAREQGIVRIEIHDPAAKGTNLEKLLRDKFGLIKTIVVPEDERIVVTKRRLGQATIGFLSRLVSDNMVLGVSWGTTMREVARQAGDVSARNMTVVQLNGGVSKASYDTHASEIAQMIGAKFEATPFLLPLPAIVDSQEVKKAIISDKNIARTLNLASEAQIAIYTIGLFNQDSVLVKADYFERPEVTSLIKKGAIGDICSRIINHQGKICSEELNTRTIGIELEDLIKKPYAIAVAGGREKLPAIRAALKGKWFNCLVTDEWIANQLIQH
;
A
#
# COMPACT_ATOMS: atom_id res chain seq x y z
N MET A 1 -36.73 4.75 3.83
CA MET A 1 -35.79 5.29 2.81
C MET A 1 -35.76 6.82 2.75
N THR A 2 -36.82 7.55 3.01
CA THR A 2 -36.90 9.03 2.87
C THR A 2 -36.09 9.86 3.87
N ALA A 3 -35.92 9.43 5.11
CA ALA A 3 -35.17 10.22 6.14
C ALA A 3 -33.67 10.22 5.93
N TYR A 4 -33.08 9.10 5.53
CA TYR A 4 -31.62 8.95 5.29
C TYR A 4 -31.15 9.74 4.05
N THR A 5 -31.97 9.75 3.00
CA THR A 5 -31.69 10.53 1.79
C THR A 5 -31.74 12.05 2.07
N ASN A 6 -32.64 12.50 2.93
CA ASN A 6 -32.74 13.91 3.34
C ASN A 6 -31.54 14.37 4.18
N GLU A 7 -30.99 13.48 5.00
CA GLU A 7 -29.83 13.80 5.86
C GLU A 7 -28.54 13.95 5.04
N ILE A 8 -28.27 13.04 4.09
CA ILE A 8 -27.12 13.14 3.19
C ILE A 8 -27.21 14.40 2.33
N SER A 9 -28.39 14.73 1.80
CA SER A 9 -28.60 15.94 1.03
C SER A 9 -28.28 17.20 1.82
N LEU A 10 -28.63 17.25 3.10
CA LEU A 10 -28.32 18.37 3.98
C LEU A 10 -26.82 18.50 4.27
N LEU A 11 -26.11 17.36 4.42
CA LEU A 11 -24.64 17.34 4.58
C LEU A 11 -23.95 17.89 3.32
N VAL A 12 -24.38 17.46 2.15
CA VAL A 12 -23.84 17.91 0.84
C VAL A 12 -24.11 19.40 0.64
N GLU A 13 -25.33 19.87 0.91
CA GLU A 13 -25.70 21.27 0.74
C GLU A 13 -24.90 22.19 1.68
N ALA A 14 -24.80 21.84 2.96
CA ALA A 14 -23.96 22.59 3.92
C ALA A 14 -22.50 22.63 3.49
N ALA A 15 -21.97 21.51 3.00
CA ALA A 15 -20.60 21.40 2.51
C ALA A 15 -20.35 22.30 1.28
N ARG A 16 -21.23 22.26 0.27
CA ARG A 16 -21.14 23.11 -0.92
C ARG A 16 -21.17 24.59 -0.57
N LEU A 17 -22.13 25.00 0.27
CA LEU A 17 -22.23 26.39 0.69
C LEU A 17 -20.96 26.88 1.41
N TYR A 18 -20.30 26.01 2.17
CA TYR A 18 -19.11 26.38 2.92
C TYR A 18 -17.84 26.35 2.05
N TYR A 19 -17.60 25.24 1.29
CA TYR A 19 -16.33 25.01 0.60
C TYR A 19 -16.32 25.48 -0.86
N GLU A 20 -17.49 25.54 -1.55
CA GLU A 20 -17.56 25.98 -2.94
C GLU A 20 -18.05 27.44 -3.07
N HIS A 21 -18.88 27.91 -2.13
CA HIS A 21 -19.46 29.25 -2.19
C HIS A 21 -18.95 30.21 -1.11
N ASP A 22 -17.99 29.80 -0.27
CA ASP A 22 -17.37 30.60 0.78
C ASP A 22 -18.36 31.27 1.77
N PHE A 23 -19.50 30.62 2.03
CA PHE A 23 -20.44 31.15 3.00
C PHE A 23 -19.95 30.91 4.42
N SER A 24 -20.07 31.93 5.28
CA SER A 24 -19.82 31.74 6.72
C SER A 24 -20.84 30.77 7.33
N GLN A 25 -20.45 30.06 8.38
CA GLN A 25 -21.37 29.14 9.11
C GLN A 25 -22.64 29.87 9.60
N GLN A 26 -22.55 31.16 9.89
CA GLN A 26 -23.69 31.98 10.26
C GLN A 26 -24.68 32.17 9.10
N LYS A 27 -24.17 32.45 7.91
CA LYS A 27 -24.98 32.62 6.69
C LYS A 27 -25.63 31.30 6.26
N ILE A 28 -24.92 30.19 6.42
CA ILE A 28 -25.42 28.85 6.16
C ILE A 28 -26.54 28.52 7.16
N ALA A 29 -26.36 28.82 8.44
CA ALA A 29 -27.36 28.62 9.49
C ALA A 29 -28.69 29.34 9.15
N GLN A 30 -28.60 30.61 8.72
CA GLN A 30 -29.75 31.37 8.26
C GLN A 30 -30.44 30.75 7.04
N LYS A 31 -29.65 30.33 6.04
CA LYS A 31 -30.15 29.77 4.79
C LYS A 31 -30.84 28.42 4.98
N LEU A 32 -30.27 27.57 5.85
CA LEU A 32 -30.78 26.21 6.11
C LEU A 32 -31.80 26.16 7.27
N GLY A 33 -32.07 27.27 7.96
CA GLY A 33 -33.02 27.33 9.07
C GLY A 33 -32.54 26.53 10.31
N ILE A 34 -31.24 26.41 10.52
CA ILE A 34 -30.66 25.66 11.64
C ILE A 34 -29.70 26.55 12.47
N SER A 35 -29.28 26.06 13.63
CA SER A 35 -28.33 26.80 14.47
C SER A 35 -26.89 26.74 13.91
N ARG A 36 -26.06 27.75 14.19
CA ARG A 36 -24.62 27.74 13.82
C ARG A 36 -23.88 26.51 14.34
N PRO A 37 -24.07 26.03 15.60
CA PRO A 37 -23.52 24.77 16.07
C PRO A 37 -24.03 23.55 15.26
N GLY A 38 -25.28 23.63 14.73
CA GLY A 38 -25.82 22.64 13.82
C GLY A 38 -25.02 22.55 12.51
N VAL A 39 -24.72 23.70 11.90
CA VAL A 39 -23.87 23.76 10.69
C VAL A 39 -22.47 23.18 10.96
N SER A 40 -21.86 23.54 12.09
CA SER A 40 -20.53 22.97 12.44
C SER A 40 -20.55 21.45 12.53
N ARG A 41 -21.60 20.88 13.13
CA ARG A 41 -21.79 19.41 13.21
C ARG A 41 -22.01 18.77 11.83
N LEU A 42 -22.78 19.41 10.95
CA LEU A 42 -22.98 18.92 9.58
C LEU A 42 -21.66 18.90 8.80
N LEU A 43 -20.84 19.96 8.88
CA LEU A 43 -19.56 20.03 8.21
C LEU A 43 -18.54 19.00 8.75
N GLN A 44 -18.56 18.76 10.06
CA GLN A 44 -17.77 17.70 10.68
C GLN A 44 -18.17 16.31 10.18
N ARG A 45 -19.46 16.01 10.19
CA ARG A 45 -20.01 14.73 9.69
C ARG A 45 -19.77 14.54 8.19
N ALA A 46 -19.85 15.62 7.39
CA ALA A 46 -19.53 15.56 5.96
C ALA A 46 -18.05 15.15 5.73
N ARG A 47 -17.13 15.57 6.60
CA ARG A 47 -15.72 15.11 6.59
C ARG A 47 -15.57 13.68 7.07
N GLU A 48 -16.24 13.31 8.16
CA GLU A 48 -16.20 11.96 8.72
C GLU A 48 -16.76 10.90 7.75
N GLN A 49 -17.80 11.26 7.00
CA GLN A 49 -18.42 10.40 5.97
C GLN A 49 -17.74 10.46 4.60
N GLY A 50 -16.66 11.24 4.46
CA GLY A 50 -15.91 11.34 3.22
C GLY A 50 -16.60 12.16 2.10
N ILE A 51 -17.73 12.83 2.40
CA ILE A 51 -18.41 13.76 1.48
C ILE A 51 -17.52 14.95 1.15
N VAL A 52 -16.73 15.40 2.15
CA VAL A 52 -15.72 16.46 1.99
C VAL A 52 -14.34 15.85 2.23
N ARG A 53 -13.45 16.01 1.25
CA ARG A 53 -12.01 15.75 1.38
C ARG A 53 -11.25 17.05 1.24
N ILE A 54 -10.43 17.41 2.23
CA ILE A 54 -9.59 18.62 2.19
C ILE A 54 -8.17 18.17 1.92
N GLU A 55 -7.59 18.63 0.82
CA GLU A 55 -6.19 18.43 0.47
C GLU A 55 -5.46 19.78 0.63
N ILE A 56 -4.50 19.82 1.55
CA ILE A 56 -3.69 21.02 1.78
C ILE A 56 -2.39 20.84 0.99
N HIS A 57 -2.23 21.58 -0.08
CA HIS A 57 -0.96 21.71 -0.79
C HIS A 57 -0.12 22.80 -0.13
N ASP A 58 0.93 22.40 0.59
CA ASP A 58 1.94 23.33 1.09
C ASP A 58 3.04 23.51 0.02
N PRO A 59 3.11 24.64 -0.69
CA PRO A 59 4.14 24.87 -1.70
C PRO A 59 5.56 25.05 -1.09
N ALA A 60 5.65 25.27 0.21
CA ALA A 60 6.92 25.34 0.95
C ALA A 60 7.36 23.98 1.52
N ALA A 61 6.59 22.91 1.30
CA ALA A 61 6.93 21.60 1.82
C ALA A 61 8.31 21.13 1.32
N LYS A 62 9.22 20.91 2.26
CA LYS A 62 10.60 20.39 2.02
C LYS A 62 10.63 19.06 1.24
N GLY A 63 9.48 18.39 1.07
CA GLY A 63 9.33 17.11 0.38
C GLY A 63 9.81 17.12 -1.08
N THR A 64 9.54 18.19 -1.85
CA THR A 64 9.91 18.25 -3.28
C THR A 64 11.42 18.19 -3.52
N ASN A 65 12.24 18.78 -2.63
CA ASN A 65 13.69 18.71 -2.73
C ASN A 65 14.20 17.31 -2.35
N LEU A 66 13.68 16.70 -1.27
CA LEU A 66 14.01 15.34 -0.86
C LEU A 66 13.64 14.31 -1.92
N GLU A 67 12.48 14.47 -2.54
CA GLU A 67 12.02 13.62 -3.64
C GLU A 67 12.98 13.66 -4.83
N LYS A 68 13.43 14.87 -5.22
CA LYS A 68 14.42 15.03 -6.29
C LYS A 68 15.75 14.38 -5.93
N LEU A 69 16.29 14.67 -4.74
CA LEU A 69 17.55 14.11 -4.27
C LEU A 69 17.54 12.57 -4.22
N LEU A 70 16.42 11.96 -3.78
CA LEU A 70 16.27 10.50 -3.78
C LEU A 70 16.24 9.93 -5.19
N ARG A 71 15.50 10.56 -6.11
CA ARG A 71 15.47 10.11 -7.52
C ARG A 71 16.86 10.14 -8.14
N ASP A 72 17.56 11.27 -7.96
CA ASP A 72 18.88 11.48 -8.56
C ASP A 72 19.92 10.51 -7.95
N LYS A 73 19.88 10.30 -6.62
CA LYS A 73 20.82 9.40 -5.92
C LYS A 73 20.63 7.92 -6.26
N PHE A 74 19.37 7.46 -6.37
CA PHE A 74 19.06 6.05 -6.51
C PHE A 74 18.51 5.64 -7.89
N GLY A 75 18.41 6.57 -8.83
CA GLY A 75 17.89 6.31 -10.19
C GLY A 75 16.41 5.93 -10.22
N LEU A 76 15.60 6.49 -9.28
CA LEU A 76 14.18 6.18 -9.19
C LEU A 76 13.37 7.01 -10.20
N ILE A 77 12.33 6.42 -10.78
CA ILE A 77 11.40 7.10 -11.68
C ILE A 77 10.55 8.11 -10.91
N LYS A 78 10.08 7.70 -9.74
CA LYS A 78 9.24 8.53 -8.87
C LYS A 78 9.57 8.31 -7.40
N THR A 79 9.57 9.41 -6.65
CA THR A 79 9.59 9.39 -5.19
C THR A 79 8.48 10.28 -4.68
N ILE A 80 7.84 9.88 -3.60
CA ILE A 80 6.85 10.68 -2.88
C ILE A 80 7.24 10.61 -1.40
N VAL A 81 7.40 11.78 -0.79
CA VAL A 81 7.79 11.91 0.61
C VAL A 81 6.65 12.54 1.39
N VAL A 82 6.14 11.83 2.39
CA VAL A 82 5.09 12.33 3.28
C VAL A 82 5.66 12.77 4.62
N PRO A 83 5.05 13.74 5.31
CA PRO A 83 5.47 14.11 6.66
C PRO A 83 5.43 12.92 7.61
N GLU A 84 6.48 12.76 8.43
CA GLU A 84 6.49 11.78 9.54
C GLU A 84 5.51 12.22 10.65
N ASP A 85 5.06 11.27 11.44
CA ASP A 85 4.29 11.50 12.68
C ASP A 85 4.80 10.51 13.72
N GLU A 86 4.84 10.91 14.99
CA GLU A 86 5.23 10.03 16.10
C GLU A 86 4.36 8.77 16.15
N ARG A 87 3.10 8.90 15.78
CA ARG A 87 2.16 7.79 15.67
C ARG A 87 2.28 7.14 14.30
N ILE A 88 2.90 5.98 14.23
CA ILE A 88 3.11 5.24 12.99
C ILE A 88 1.82 5.00 12.16
N VAL A 89 0.66 4.93 12.81
CA VAL A 89 -0.64 4.78 12.14
C VAL A 89 -0.96 6.00 11.27
N VAL A 90 -0.60 7.22 11.73
CA VAL A 90 -0.80 8.46 10.97
C VAL A 90 0.13 8.49 9.77
N THR A 91 1.41 8.13 9.95
CA THR A 91 2.38 8.00 8.86
C THR A 91 1.89 7.00 7.81
N LYS A 92 1.42 5.81 8.20
CA LYS A 92 0.86 4.82 7.27
C LYS A 92 -0.35 5.35 6.50
N ARG A 93 -1.23 6.11 7.14
CA ARG A 93 -2.38 6.75 6.48
C ARG A 93 -1.90 7.73 5.41
N ARG A 94 -0.93 8.60 5.72
CA ARG A 94 -0.34 9.55 4.77
C ARG A 94 0.31 8.83 3.59
N LEU A 95 1.06 7.76 3.85
CA LEU A 95 1.62 6.88 2.81
C LEU A 95 0.52 6.31 1.91
N GLY A 96 -0.58 5.84 2.51
CA GLY A 96 -1.75 5.33 1.78
C GLY A 96 -2.37 6.40 0.88
N GLN A 97 -2.64 7.59 1.40
CA GLN A 97 -3.20 8.72 0.64
C GLN A 97 -2.30 9.11 -0.53
N ALA A 98 -0.99 9.26 -0.28
CA ALA A 98 -0.02 9.60 -1.30
C ALA A 98 0.09 8.54 -2.40
N THR A 99 0.04 7.25 -2.01
CA THR A 99 0.07 6.13 -2.95
C THR A 99 -1.17 6.13 -3.84
N ILE A 100 -2.37 6.27 -3.28
CA ILE A 100 -3.61 6.31 -4.06
C ILE A 100 -3.65 7.55 -4.96
N GLY A 101 -3.24 8.73 -4.47
CA GLY A 101 -3.14 9.92 -5.29
C GLY A 101 -2.13 9.80 -6.43
N PHE A 102 -1.12 8.95 -6.31
CA PHE A 102 -0.21 8.61 -7.41
C PHE A 102 -0.83 7.60 -8.36
N LEU A 103 -1.42 6.52 -7.85
CA LEU A 103 -2.07 5.49 -8.64
C LEU A 103 -3.20 6.04 -9.51
N SER A 104 -4.04 6.92 -8.99
CA SER A 104 -5.16 7.51 -9.75
C SER A 104 -4.73 8.29 -10.99
N ARG A 105 -3.45 8.71 -11.06
CA ARG A 105 -2.85 9.36 -12.22
C ARG A 105 -2.11 8.41 -13.16
N LEU A 106 -1.82 7.19 -12.71
CA LEU A 106 -1.09 6.18 -13.48
C LEU A 106 -2.02 5.20 -14.17
N VAL A 107 -3.14 4.85 -13.51
CA VAL A 107 -4.04 3.81 -14.02
C VAL A 107 -4.76 4.29 -15.27
N SER A 108 -4.90 3.38 -16.23
CA SER A 108 -5.66 3.56 -17.45
C SER A 108 -6.42 2.28 -17.80
N ASP A 109 -7.27 2.36 -18.82
CA ASP A 109 -8.11 1.24 -19.26
C ASP A 109 -7.28 -0.03 -19.53
N ASN A 110 -7.85 -1.16 -19.14
CA ASN A 110 -7.30 -2.52 -19.35
C ASN A 110 -5.98 -2.81 -18.62
N MET A 111 -5.57 -1.96 -17.66
CA MET A 111 -4.35 -2.21 -16.89
C MET A 111 -4.55 -3.30 -15.81
N VAL A 112 -3.45 -3.99 -15.53
CA VAL A 112 -3.32 -4.92 -14.41
C VAL A 112 -2.52 -4.26 -13.31
N LEU A 113 -3.12 -4.15 -12.12
CA LEU A 113 -2.51 -3.65 -10.88
C LEU A 113 -2.21 -4.83 -9.95
N GLY A 114 -0.94 -5.12 -9.74
CA GLY A 114 -0.50 -6.08 -8.75
C GLY A 114 -0.46 -5.47 -7.35
N VAL A 115 -1.01 -6.16 -6.36
CA VAL A 115 -1.03 -5.72 -4.96
C VAL A 115 -0.48 -6.79 -4.03
N SER A 116 0.40 -6.42 -3.13
CA SER A 116 0.84 -7.27 -2.02
C SER A 116 -0.01 -6.98 -0.77
N TRP A 117 0.36 -7.54 0.36
CA TRP A 117 -0.37 -7.40 1.62
C TRP A 117 0.53 -6.84 2.75
N GLY A 118 -0.08 -6.61 3.91
CA GLY A 118 0.55 -6.08 5.11
C GLY A 118 -0.11 -4.81 5.63
N THR A 119 0.23 -4.40 6.83
CA THR A 119 -0.45 -3.29 7.52
C THR A 119 -0.37 -1.95 6.79
N THR A 120 0.73 -1.68 6.07
CA THR A 120 0.86 -0.48 5.22
C THR A 120 -0.04 -0.60 3.98
N MET A 121 -0.08 -1.77 3.33
CA MET A 121 -0.94 -2.00 2.17
C MET A 121 -2.43 -1.93 2.52
N ARG A 122 -2.80 -2.37 3.73
CA ARG A 122 -4.17 -2.20 4.24
C ARG A 122 -4.56 -0.73 4.35
N GLU A 123 -3.66 0.13 4.81
CA GLU A 123 -3.91 1.58 4.83
C GLU A 123 -4.01 2.16 3.41
N VAL A 124 -3.20 1.69 2.45
CA VAL A 124 -3.36 2.06 1.03
C VAL A 124 -4.77 1.69 0.54
N ALA A 125 -5.22 0.46 0.78
CA ALA A 125 -6.54 -0.01 0.36
C ALA A 125 -7.68 0.81 0.99
N ARG A 126 -7.55 1.21 2.26
CA ARG A 126 -8.53 2.08 2.94
C ARG A 126 -8.64 3.48 2.36
N GLN A 127 -7.59 3.98 1.73
CA GLN A 127 -7.57 5.28 1.07
C GLN A 127 -7.99 5.20 -0.40
N ALA A 128 -8.23 4.00 -0.95
CA ALA A 128 -8.68 3.83 -2.31
C ALA A 128 -9.99 4.60 -2.55
N GLY A 129 -10.06 5.29 -3.67
CA GLY A 129 -11.21 6.04 -4.14
C GLY A 129 -11.50 5.69 -5.59
N ASP A 130 -12.55 6.26 -6.15
CA ASP A 130 -12.96 5.98 -7.51
C ASP A 130 -11.90 6.48 -8.52
N VAL A 131 -11.70 5.73 -9.59
CA VAL A 131 -10.84 6.09 -10.72
C VAL A 131 -11.64 6.05 -12.02
N SER A 132 -11.19 6.77 -13.04
CA SER A 132 -11.88 6.82 -14.33
C SER A 132 -11.51 5.67 -15.29
N ALA A 133 -10.53 4.84 -14.95
CA ALA A 133 -10.07 3.73 -15.77
C ALA A 133 -11.09 2.58 -15.77
N ARG A 134 -11.26 1.92 -16.93
CA ARG A 134 -12.24 0.83 -17.15
C ARG A 134 -11.53 -0.49 -17.42
N ASN A 135 -12.24 -1.60 -17.17
CA ASN A 135 -11.76 -2.97 -17.41
C ASN A 135 -10.42 -3.28 -16.73
N MET A 136 -10.19 -2.69 -15.58
CA MET A 136 -8.99 -2.94 -14.79
C MET A 136 -9.02 -4.32 -14.14
N THR A 137 -7.85 -4.86 -13.91
CA THR A 137 -7.64 -6.07 -13.10
C THR A 137 -6.79 -5.72 -11.90
N VAL A 138 -7.20 -6.17 -10.72
CA VAL A 138 -6.36 -6.16 -9.52
C VAL A 138 -5.94 -7.58 -9.22
N VAL A 139 -4.63 -7.85 -9.17
CA VAL A 139 -4.11 -9.19 -8.91
C VAL A 139 -3.25 -9.22 -7.64
N GLN A 140 -3.46 -10.23 -6.83
CA GLN A 140 -2.64 -10.47 -5.64
C GLN A 140 -1.25 -10.96 -6.05
N LEU A 141 -0.19 -10.27 -5.57
CA LEU A 141 1.20 -10.56 -5.97
C LEU A 141 1.78 -11.81 -5.32
N ASN A 142 1.32 -12.15 -4.13
CA ASN A 142 1.85 -13.28 -3.34
C ASN A 142 0.77 -13.89 -2.47
N GLY A 143 0.93 -15.17 -2.14
CA GLY A 143 0.09 -15.87 -1.18
C GLY A 143 0.06 -15.14 0.16
N GLY A 144 -1.03 -15.28 0.91
CA GLY A 144 -1.22 -14.57 2.15
C GLY A 144 -2.12 -15.26 3.16
N VAL A 145 -2.50 -16.50 2.93
CA VAL A 145 -3.27 -17.29 3.92
C VAL A 145 -2.34 -17.67 5.07
N SER A 146 -2.61 -17.11 6.25
CA SER A 146 -1.86 -17.40 7.47
C SER A 146 -2.09 -18.84 7.95
N LYS A 147 -1.09 -19.42 8.56
CA LYS A 147 -1.17 -20.73 9.27
C LYS A 147 -1.67 -20.55 10.72
N ALA A 148 -1.73 -19.33 11.23
CA ALA A 148 -2.18 -18.99 12.58
C ALA A 148 -3.47 -18.14 12.55
N SER A 149 -3.95 -17.74 13.71
CA SER A 149 -5.09 -16.80 13.86
C SER A 149 -4.78 -15.35 13.43
N TYR A 150 -3.58 -15.08 12.92
CA TYR A 150 -3.18 -13.76 12.43
C TYR A 150 -3.77 -13.50 11.04
N ASP A 151 -4.53 -12.43 10.91
CA ASP A 151 -5.08 -12.03 9.61
C ASP A 151 -4.09 -11.14 8.84
N THR A 152 -3.62 -11.64 7.70
CA THR A 152 -2.75 -10.89 6.77
C THR A 152 -3.52 -9.82 5.99
N HIS A 153 -4.85 -9.92 5.92
CA HIS A 153 -5.74 -9.10 5.10
C HIS A 153 -5.44 -9.16 3.59
N ALA A 154 -4.76 -10.18 3.11
CA ALA A 154 -4.29 -10.25 1.74
C ALA A 154 -5.44 -10.18 0.71
N SER A 155 -6.47 -11.00 0.88
CA SER A 155 -7.65 -10.98 0.01
C SER A 155 -8.48 -9.72 0.20
N GLU A 156 -8.66 -9.24 1.45
CA GLU A 156 -9.38 -8.01 1.77
C GLU A 156 -8.78 -6.81 1.02
N ILE A 157 -7.45 -6.66 1.03
CA ILE A 157 -6.73 -5.56 0.35
C ILE A 157 -7.02 -5.55 -1.15
N ALA A 158 -6.89 -6.71 -1.81
CA ALA A 158 -7.14 -6.80 -3.25
C ALA A 158 -8.61 -6.53 -3.60
N GLN A 159 -9.54 -7.03 -2.80
CA GLN A 159 -10.98 -6.79 -2.98
C GLN A 159 -11.35 -5.34 -2.73
N MET A 160 -10.82 -4.68 -1.69
CA MET A 160 -11.10 -3.27 -1.40
C MET A 160 -10.64 -2.35 -2.53
N ILE A 161 -9.41 -2.56 -3.04
CA ILE A 161 -8.89 -1.79 -4.17
C ILE A 161 -9.69 -2.11 -5.42
N GLY A 162 -9.98 -3.39 -5.69
CA GLY A 162 -10.80 -3.81 -6.82
C GLY A 162 -12.18 -3.17 -6.84
N ALA A 163 -12.88 -3.16 -5.70
CA ALA A 163 -14.21 -2.55 -5.58
C ALA A 163 -14.18 -1.03 -5.84
N LYS A 164 -13.12 -0.34 -5.38
CA LYS A 164 -12.99 1.12 -5.56
C LYS A 164 -12.53 1.53 -6.95
N PHE A 165 -11.78 0.66 -7.62
CA PHE A 165 -11.29 0.89 -8.97
C PHE A 165 -12.20 0.26 -10.04
N GLU A 166 -13.35 -0.28 -9.65
CA GLU A 166 -14.26 -1.06 -10.52
C GLU A 166 -13.50 -2.13 -11.33
N ALA A 167 -12.50 -2.73 -10.68
CA ALA A 167 -11.58 -3.70 -11.27
C ALA A 167 -11.92 -5.13 -10.85
N THR A 168 -11.67 -6.10 -11.74
CA THR A 168 -11.84 -7.52 -11.44
C THR A 168 -10.71 -8.02 -10.53
N PRO A 169 -10.99 -8.49 -9.29
CA PRO A 169 -9.95 -8.99 -8.42
C PRO A 169 -9.58 -10.44 -8.73
N PHE A 170 -8.28 -10.72 -8.88
CA PHE A 170 -7.71 -12.06 -8.96
C PHE A 170 -6.97 -12.35 -7.67
N LEU A 171 -7.52 -13.25 -6.87
CA LEU A 171 -6.99 -13.60 -5.56
C LEU A 171 -6.06 -14.80 -5.64
N LEU A 172 -5.15 -14.89 -4.68
CA LEU A 172 -4.24 -16.01 -4.49
C LEU A 172 -4.43 -16.57 -3.05
N PRO A 173 -5.54 -17.30 -2.78
CA PRO A 173 -5.89 -17.79 -1.45
C PRO A 173 -5.02 -18.99 -1.05
N LEU A 174 -3.72 -18.77 -1.02
CA LEU A 174 -2.69 -19.75 -0.74
C LEU A 174 -1.76 -19.23 0.35
N PRO A 175 -1.07 -20.11 1.10
CA PRO A 175 0.04 -19.69 1.94
C PRO A 175 1.11 -18.97 1.13
N ALA A 176 1.76 -17.98 1.75
CA ALA A 176 2.90 -17.31 1.11
C ALA A 176 4.12 -18.23 0.99
N ILE A 177 4.29 -19.14 1.96
CA ILE A 177 5.41 -20.07 2.03
C ILE A 177 4.84 -21.45 2.33
N VAL A 178 5.23 -22.45 1.55
CA VAL A 178 4.85 -23.84 1.73
C VAL A 178 6.04 -24.68 2.23
N ASP A 179 5.78 -25.93 2.60
CA ASP A 179 6.75 -26.75 3.31
C ASP A 179 7.88 -27.26 2.40
N SER A 180 7.62 -27.44 1.09
CA SER A 180 8.65 -27.86 0.14
C SER A 180 8.45 -27.32 -1.27
N GLN A 181 9.49 -27.41 -2.09
CA GLN A 181 9.44 -27.03 -3.51
C GLN A 181 8.47 -27.93 -4.30
N GLU A 182 8.35 -29.19 -3.95
CA GLU A 182 7.45 -30.14 -4.59
C GLU A 182 5.99 -29.73 -4.38
N VAL A 183 5.65 -29.34 -3.14
CA VAL A 183 4.32 -28.81 -2.80
C VAL A 183 4.05 -27.53 -3.60
N LYS A 184 5.01 -26.58 -3.67
CA LYS A 184 4.86 -25.40 -4.53
C LYS A 184 4.61 -25.78 -5.97
N LYS A 185 5.42 -26.69 -6.56
CA LYS A 185 5.27 -27.12 -7.96
C LYS A 185 3.90 -27.72 -8.22
N ALA A 186 3.39 -28.56 -7.33
CA ALA A 186 2.07 -29.14 -7.45
C ALA A 186 0.97 -28.06 -7.43
N ILE A 187 1.03 -27.10 -6.50
CA ILE A 187 0.06 -26.02 -6.36
C ILE A 187 0.05 -25.12 -7.60
N ILE A 188 1.21 -24.66 -8.06
CA ILE A 188 1.31 -23.73 -9.19
C ILE A 188 1.03 -24.40 -10.55
N SER A 189 0.93 -25.72 -10.62
CA SER A 189 0.51 -26.45 -11.83
C SER A 189 -1.00 -26.37 -12.07
N ASP A 190 -1.80 -25.98 -11.06
CA ASP A 190 -3.22 -25.69 -11.27
C ASP A 190 -3.42 -24.48 -12.21
N LYS A 191 -4.31 -24.67 -13.20
CA LYS A 191 -4.52 -23.66 -14.27
C LYS A 191 -4.98 -22.30 -13.76
N ASN A 192 -5.80 -22.25 -12.71
CA ASN A 192 -6.32 -20.99 -12.16
C ASN A 192 -5.25 -20.28 -11.35
N ILE A 193 -4.46 -21.03 -10.59
CA ILE A 193 -3.33 -20.50 -9.83
C ILE A 193 -2.25 -19.98 -10.78
N ALA A 194 -1.88 -20.79 -11.79
CA ALA A 194 -0.92 -20.39 -12.82
C ALA A 194 -1.37 -19.10 -13.55
N ARG A 195 -2.67 -19.02 -13.92
CA ARG A 195 -3.23 -17.79 -14.52
C ARG A 195 -3.07 -16.57 -13.62
N THR A 196 -3.35 -16.70 -12.34
CA THR A 196 -3.21 -15.58 -11.38
C THR A 196 -1.75 -15.15 -11.24
N LEU A 197 -0.82 -16.11 -11.14
CA LEU A 197 0.62 -15.81 -11.09
C LEU A 197 1.13 -15.16 -12.38
N ASN A 198 0.66 -15.61 -13.54
CA ASN A 198 0.99 -14.98 -14.82
C ASN A 198 0.47 -13.54 -14.90
N LEU A 199 -0.77 -13.28 -14.48
CA LEU A 199 -1.31 -11.92 -14.38
C LEU A 199 -0.46 -11.05 -13.44
N ALA A 200 0.01 -11.59 -12.31
CA ALA A 200 0.90 -10.89 -11.40
C ALA A 200 2.25 -10.54 -12.05
N SER A 201 2.80 -11.49 -12.84
CA SER A 201 4.04 -11.24 -13.59
C SER A 201 3.85 -10.22 -14.72
N GLU A 202 2.71 -10.18 -15.39
CA GLU A 202 2.38 -9.27 -16.49
C GLU A 202 1.86 -7.90 -16.04
N ALA A 203 1.58 -7.70 -14.77
CA ALA A 203 1.05 -6.44 -14.23
C ALA A 203 1.96 -5.26 -14.58
N GLN A 204 1.38 -4.18 -15.10
CA GLN A 204 2.10 -2.95 -15.46
C GLN A 204 2.49 -2.14 -14.23
N ILE A 205 1.69 -2.25 -13.17
CA ILE A 205 1.90 -1.58 -11.90
C ILE A 205 1.93 -2.65 -10.81
N ALA A 206 2.94 -2.64 -9.95
CA ALA A 206 2.96 -3.42 -8.70
C ALA A 206 3.11 -2.47 -7.52
N ILE A 207 2.23 -2.60 -6.51
CA ILE A 207 2.35 -1.91 -5.23
C ILE A 207 2.55 -2.90 -4.11
N TYR A 208 3.55 -2.65 -3.30
CA TYR A 208 3.92 -3.54 -2.19
C TYR A 208 4.64 -2.80 -1.09
N THR A 209 4.67 -3.39 0.09
CA THR A 209 5.47 -2.88 1.21
C THR A 209 6.78 -3.63 1.32
N ILE A 210 7.76 -2.99 1.96
CA ILE A 210 8.97 -3.66 2.43
C ILE A 210 8.73 -4.01 3.89
N GLY A 211 8.78 -5.31 4.21
CA GLY A 211 8.69 -5.83 5.58
C GLY A 211 10.04 -5.79 6.27
N LEU A 212 10.04 -5.65 7.59
CA LEU A 212 11.21 -5.93 8.42
C LEU A 212 11.20 -7.41 8.81
N PHE A 213 12.33 -8.10 8.70
CA PHE A 213 12.45 -9.49 9.09
C PHE A 213 13.16 -9.62 10.44
N ASN A 214 12.40 -9.98 11.47
CA ASN A 214 12.85 -10.27 12.82
C ASN A 214 11.86 -11.20 13.52
N GLN A 215 12.05 -11.48 14.81
CA GLN A 215 11.18 -12.35 15.61
C GLN A 215 9.73 -11.85 15.71
N ASP A 216 9.48 -10.54 15.50
CA ASP A 216 8.15 -9.91 15.59
C ASP A 216 7.54 -9.60 14.22
N SER A 217 8.19 -10.02 13.13
CA SER A 217 7.73 -9.76 11.78
C SER A 217 6.37 -10.43 11.50
N VAL A 218 5.64 -9.86 10.55
CA VAL A 218 4.32 -10.38 10.15
C VAL A 218 4.39 -11.83 9.66
N LEU A 219 5.44 -12.18 8.93
CA LEU A 219 5.65 -13.56 8.45
C LEU A 219 5.83 -14.55 9.61
N VAL A 220 6.47 -14.14 10.69
CA VAL A 220 6.62 -14.97 11.91
C VAL A 220 5.29 -15.05 12.66
N LYS A 221 4.57 -13.94 12.81
CA LYS A 221 3.22 -13.91 13.43
C LYS A 221 2.19 -14.72 12.67
N ALA A 222 2.34 -14.80 11.34
CA ALA A 222 1.50 -15.64 10.47
C ALA A 222 1.91 -17.13 10.48
N ASP A 223 2.86 -17.50 11.34
CA ASP A 223 3.32 -18.89 11.57
C ASP A 223 3.93 -19.55 10.33
N TYR A 224 4.63 -18.75 9.50
CA TYR A 224 5.39 -19.29 8.36
C TYR A 224 6.76 -19.83 8.74
N PHE A 225 7.27 -19.49 9.94
CA PHE A 225 8.60 -19.83 10.40
C PHE A 225 8.60 -20.31 11.84
N GLU A 226 9.35 -21.34 12.12
CA GLU A 226 9.71 -21.70 13.49
C GLU A 226 10.81 -20.77 14.03
N ARG A 227 10.86 -20.57 15.35
CA ARG A 227 11.88 -19.70 16.00
C ARG A 227 13.33 -20.05 15.63
N PRO A 228 13.75 -21.34 15.57
CA PRO A 228 15.12 -21.70 15.16
C PRO A 228 15.43 -21.27 13.72
N GLU A 229 14.44 -21.40 12.80
CA GLU A 229 14.58 -21.00 11.40
C GLU A 229 14.74 -19.48 11.27
N VAL A 230 13.95 -18.68 12.00
CA VAL A 230 14.11 -17.22 12.06
C VAL A 230 15.51 -16.84 12.52
N THR A 231 15.97 -17.47 13.61
CA THR A 231 17.33 -17.22 14.15
C THR A 231 18.42 -17.56 13.13
N SER A 232 18.25 -18.66 12.40
CA SER A 232 19.17 -19.06 11.32
C SER A 232 19.20 -18.07 10.18
N LEU A 233 18.04 -17.60 9.71
CA LEU A 233 17.93 -16.60 8.65
C LEU A 233 18.54 -15.25 9.05
N ILE A 234 18.30 -14.79 10.29
CA ILE A 234 18.93 -13.58 10.81
C ILE A 234 20.46 -13.71 10.83
N LYS A 235 21.00 -14.85 11.27
CA LYS A 235 22.46 -15.12 11.23
C LYS A 235 23.02 -15.13 9.80
N LYS A 236 22.22 -15.51 8.80
CA LYS A 236 22.57 -15.41 7.36
C LYS A 236 22.42 -13.99 6.80
N GLY A 237 22.02 -13.02 7.62
CA GLY A 237 21.89 -11.62 7.24
C GLY A 237 20.51 -11.20 6.73
N ALA A 238 19.45 -11.99 7.00
CA ALA A 238 18.09 -11.60 6.69
C ALA A 238 17.74 -10.28 7.40
N ILE A 239 17.18 -9.31 6.66
CA ILE A 239 16.87 -7.98 7.19
C ILE A 239 15.46 -7.52 6.85
N GLY A 240 14.90 -8.00 5.76
CA GLY A 240 13.57 -7.61 5.33
C GLY A 240 12.96 -8.61 4.35
N ASP A 241 11.72 -8.34 3.98
CA ASP A 241 11.03 -9.10 2.94
C ASP A 241 10.34 -8.19 1.93
N ILE A 242 10.19 -8.70 0.71
CA ILE A 242 9.42 -8.13 -0.37
C ILE A 242 8.54 -9.25 -0.95
N CYS A 243 7.21 -9.08 -0.89
CA CYS A 243 6.26 -10.10 -1.34
C CYS A 243 6.58 -11.50 -0.75
N SER A 244 6.92 -11.55 0.56
CA SER A 244 7.30 -12.74 1.34
C SER A 244 8.65 -13.35 0.97
N ARG A 245 9.43 -12.74 0.09
CA ARG A 245 10.81 -13.16 -0.24
C ARG A 245 11.79 -12.44 0.66
N ILE A 246 12.57 -13.22 1.40
CA ILE A 246 13.51 -12.69 2.41
C ILE A 246 14.77 -12.19 1.72
N ILE A 247 15.13 -10.94 1.99
CA ILE A 247 16.35 -10.29 1.49
C ILE A 247 17.36 -10.07 2.60
N ASN A 248 18.64 -10.11 2.24
CA ASN A 248 19.77 -9.80 3.11
C ASN A 248 20.17 -8.32 3.03
N HIS A 249 21.17 -7.89 3.82
CA HIS A 249 21.68 -6.51 3.86
C HIS A 249 22.21 -5.97 2.52
N GLN A 250 22.54 -6.85 1.57
CA GLN A 250 22.97 -6.49 0.21
C GLN A 250 21.77 -6.40 -0.76
N GLY A 251 20.56 -6.67 -0.28
CA GLY A 251 19.36 -6.71 -1.11
C GLY A 251 19.22 -7.98 -1.96
N LYS A 252 20.02 -9.00 -1.72
CA LYS A 252 19.93 -10.30 -2.41
C LYS A 252 19.01 -11.23 -1.64
N ILE A 253 18.43 -12.21 -2.33
CA ILE A 253 17.71 -13.32 -1.68
C ILE A 253 18.58 -13.93 -0.59
N CYS A 254 18.03 -14.06 0.61
CA CYS A 254 18.79 -14.52 1.80
C CYS A 254 18.94 -16.06 1.83
N SER A 255 17.97 -16.79 1.29
CA SER A 255 17.95 -18.25 1.23
C SER A 255 17.27 -18.72 -0.05
N GLU A 256 18.01 -19.34 -0.95
CA GLU A 256 17.47 -19.90 -2.19
C GLU A 256 16.50 -21.06 -1.89
N GLU A 257 16.79 -21.89 -0.91
CA GLU A 257 15.89 -22.96 -0.48
C GLU A 257 14.53 -22.40 -0.08
N LEU A 258 14.48 -21.37 0.76
CA LEU A 258 13.24 -20.70 1.14
C LEU A 258 12.56 -20.05 -0.07
N ASN A 259 13.32 -19.42 -0.94
CA ASN A 259 12.82 -18.78 -2.15
C ASN A 259 12.12 -19.78 -3.08
N THR A 260 12.66 -21.01 -3.22
CA THR A 260 12.05 -22.05 -4.05
C THR A 260 10.69 -22.53 -3.55
N ARG A 261 10.36 -22.35 -2.28
CA ARG A 261 9.05 -22.73 -1.67
C ARG A 261 8.13 -21.52 -1.38
N THR A 262 8.53 -20.31 -1.78
CA THR A 262 7.69 -19.10 -1.66
C THR A 262 6.74 -18.98 -2.87
N ILE A 263 5.44 -18.79 -2.61
CA ILE A 263 4.40 -18.62 -3.65
C ILE A 263 4.10 -17.14 -3.86
N GLY A 264 4.38 -16.65 -5.03
CA GLY A 264 4.15 -15.26 -5.43
C GLY A 264 5.07 -14.83 -6.55
N ILE A 265 4.98 -13.56 -6.92
CA ILE A 265 5.81 -12.95 -7.95
C ILE A 265 7.31 -13.13 -7.64
N GLU A 266 8.11 -13.38 -8.66
CA GLU A 266 9.57 -13.36 -8.51
C GLU A 266 10.07 -11.91 -8.44
N LEU A 267 11.14 -11.64 -7.67
CA LEU A 267 11.66 -10.27 -7.54
C LEU A 267 12.18 -9.72 -8.87
N GLU A 268 12.72 -10.60 -9.70
CA GLU A 268 13.17 -10.28 -11.05
C GLU A 268 12.03 -9.78 -11.96
N ASP A 269 10.79 -10.19 -11.70
CA ASP A 269 9.63 -9.69 -12.43
C ASP A 269 9.15 -8.34 -11.89
N LEU A 270 9.42 -8.02 -10.62
CA LEU A 270 9.14 -6.68 -10.09
C LEU A 270 9.99 -5.60 -10.79
N ILE A 271 11.29 -5.85 -10.97
CA ILE A 271 12.20 -4.86 -11.58
C ILE A 271 11.92 -4.61 -13.05
N LYS A 272 11.25 -5.53 -13.74
CA LYS A 272 10.84 -5.38 -15.16
C LYS A 272 9.61 -4.50 -15.33
N LYS A 273 8.87 -4.21 -14.27
CA LYS A 273 7.60 -3.47 -14.35
C LYS A 273 7.84 -1.99 -14.66
N PRO A 274 6.98 -1.38 -15.50
CA PRO A 274 6.97 0.08 -15.67
C PRO A 274 6.91 0.81 -14.34
N TYR A 275 6.09 0.33 -13.41
CA TYR A 275 5.95 0.91 -12.08
C TYR A 275 5.97 -0.16 -10.99
N ALA A 276 7.13 -0.36 -10.39
CA ALA A 276 7.33 -1.16 -9.18
C ALA A 276 7.38 -0.21 -7.98
N ILE A 277 6.27 -0.07 -7.27
CA ILE A 277 6.06 0.96 -6.24
C ILE A 277 6.21 0.34 -4.85
N ALA A 278 7.31 0.65 -4.18
CA ALA A 278 7.50 0.31 -2.77
C ALA A 278 6.85 1.38 -1.88
N VAL A 279 5.95 0.96 -0.98
CA VAL A 279 5.30 1.82 0.01
C VAL A 279 5.80 1.43 1.39
N ALA A 280 6.75 2.18 1.92
CA ALA A 280 7.41 1.82 3.17
C ALA A 280 7.83 3.06 3.97
N GLY A 281 7.50 3.08 5.25
CA GLY A 281 7.87 4.13 6.19
C GLY A 281 7.88 3.60 7.63
N GLY A 282 8.41 4.44 8.52
CA GLY A 282 8.67 4.08 9.90
C GLY A 282 10.16 3.76 10.12
N ARG A 283 10.72 4.30 11.20
CA ARG A 283 12.18 4.31 11.48
C ARG A 283 12.78 2.92 11.50
N GLU A 284 12.05 1.95 12.04
CA GLU A 284 12.48 0.56 12.14
C GLU A 284 12.72 -0.11 10.77
N LYS A 285 12.07 0.39 9.71
CA LYS A 285 12.18 -0.18 8.35
C LYS A 285 13.40 0.31 7.56
N LEU A 286 14.13 1.31 8.04
CA LEU A 286 15.27 1.89 7.33
C LEU A 286 16.29 0.84 6.84
N PRO A 287 16.71 -0.15 7.64
CA PRO A 287 17.66 -1.16 7.17
C PRO A 287 17.12 -2.01 6.00
N ALA A 288 15.86 -2.40 6.08
CA ALA A 288 15.20 -3.19 5.02
C ALA A 288 14.99 -2.36 3.74
N ILE A 289 14.62 -1.07 3.86
CA ILE A 289 14.47 -0.16 2.72
C ILE A 289 15.83 0.06 2.03
N ARG A 290 16.90 0.27 2.80
CA ARG A 290 18.27 0.36 2.26
C ARG A 290 18.69 -0.90 1.52
N ALA A 291 18.38 -2.06 2.06
CA ALA A 291 18.68 -3.34 1.41
C ALA A 291 17.90 -3.47 0.09
N ALA A 292 16.60 -3.15 0.10
CA ALA A 292 15.78 -3.21 -1.09
C ALA A 292 16.23 -2.22 -2.20
N LEU A 293 16.70 -1.03 -1.82
CA LEU A 293 17.34 -0.07 -2.74
C LEU A 293 18.63 -0.63 -3.36
N LYS A 294 19.51 -1.25 -2.56
CA LYS A 294 20.73 -1.91 -3.06
C LYS A 294 20.41 -3.02 -4.06
N GLY A 295 19.35 -3.79 -3.79
CA GLY A 295 18.86 -4.84 -4.68
C GLY A 295 18.14 -4.30 -5.93
N LYS A 296 17.82 -3.00 -5.96
CA LYS A 296 17.05 -2.33 -7.03
C LYS A 296 15.66 -2.96 -7.27
N TRP A 297 15.01 -3.41 -6.20
CA TRP A 297 13.75 -4.15 -6.28
C TRP A 297 12.52 -3.28 -6.55
N PHE A 298 12.69 -1.97 -6.70
CA PHE A 298 11.66 -1.02 -7.07
C PHE A 298 12.25 0.16 -7.85
N ASN A 299 11.38 0.82 -8.62
CA ASN A 299 11.71 2.04 -9.36
C ASN A 299 10.90 3.26 -8.88
N CYS A 300 9.92 3.05 -7.99
CA CYS A 300 9.16 4.11 -7.34
C CYS A 300 9.14 3.87 -5.83
N LEU A 301 9.28 4.96 -5.05
CA LEU A 301 9.28 4.91 -3.58
C LEU A 301 8.27 5.91 -3.01
N VAL A 302 7.36 5.42 -2.16
CA VAL A 302 6.53 6.25 -1.29
C VAL A 302 7.00 6.02 0.14
N THR A 303 7.54 7.07 0.78
CA THR A 303 8.15 6.96 2.11
C THR A 303 7.89 8.20 2.95
N ASP A 304 8.30 8.18 4.23
CA ASP A 304 8.22 9.35 5.10
C ASP A 304 9.50 10.20 5.08
N GLU A 305 9.38 11.41 5.60
CA GLU A 305 10.44 12.43 5.61
C GLU A 305 11.67 11.97 6.40
N TRP A 306 11.50 11.25 7.51
CA TRP A 306 12.62 10.76 8.29
C TRP A 306 13.44 9.73 7.51
N ILE A 307 12.78 8.73 6.92
CA ILE A 307 13.41 7.75 6.05
C ILE A 307 14.12 8.43 4.88
N ALA A 308 13.45 9.38 4.21
CA ALA A 308 14.01 10.13 3.08
C ALA A 308 15.33 10.83 3.46
N ASN A 309 15.35 11.54 4.58
CA ASN A 309 16.55 12.21 5.10
C ASN A 309 17.67 11.22 5.39
N GLN A 310 17.36 10.08 6.05
CA GLN A 310 18.37 9.06 6.37
C GLN A 310 18.94 8.36 5.12
N LEU A 311 18.15 8.21 4.07
CA LEU A 311 18.60 7.65 2.79
C LEU A 311 19.55 8.60 2.03
N ILE A 312 19.35 9.91 2.17
CA ILE A 312 20.20 10.92 1.52
C ILE A 312 21.53 11.08 2.24
N GLN A 313 21.53 11.06 3.57
CA GLN A 313 22.75 11.28 4.40
C GLN A 313 23.75 10.13 4.29
N HIS A 314 23.34 8.94 3.99
CA HIS A 314 24.17 7.73 3.94
C HIS A 314 23.94 6.93 2.64
#